data_8d660c4cd14130a9aa358fefbf437586
#
_entry.id   8d660c4cd14130a9aa358fefbf437586
#
_cell.length_a   1.000
_cell.length_b   1.000
_cell.length_c   1.000
_cell.angle_alpha   90.00
_cell.angle_beta   90.00
_cell.angle_gamma   90.00
#
_symmetry.space_group_name_H-M   'P 1'
#
loop_
_entity.id
_entity.type
_entity.pdbx_description
1 polymer ?
#
loop_
_entity_poly.entity_id
_entity_poly.type
_entity_poly.pdbx_seq_one_letter_code
_entity_poly.pdbx_strand_id
1 'polypeptide(L)'
;MKQEHDMEDEIIYEKKSSFTVFVALITAVALFFLSVQAYLYLMHPQPVDVPSLAEVGRLLEAELEKPFSSYRSNEVKKVIADTHDNIKQIANYIAARSCRKADRVCQSKALYQFVRNEISYVPDESFHDQLENPLTVLKTGGADCEDMAVLLAALEKAIGNKARLVFVPGHAYAQVSIPDYRGEKWLNLEATCKDCQFGELPNNIAIQKKDYYEI
;
A
#
# COMPACT_ATOMS: atom_id res chain seq x y z
N MET A 1 -5.20 -47.29 55.14
CA MET A 1 -4.68 -47.76 53.86
C MET A 1 -5.71 -47.61 52.69
N LYS A 2 -6.95 -48.19 52.82
CA LYS A 2 -7.92 -48.06 51.68
C LYS A 2 -8.43 -46.64 51.44
N GLN A 3 -8.64 -45.86 52.52
CA GLN A 3 -9.10 -44.46 52.47
C GLN A 3 -8.04 -43.47 51.94
N GLU A 4 -6.76 -43.74 52.16
CA GLU A 4 -5.67 -42.91 51.60
C GLU A 4 -5.52 -43.10 50.08
N HIS A 5 -5.69 -44.33 49.60
CA HIS A 5 -5.59 -44.63 48.18
C HIS A 5 -6.75 -44.02 47.37
N ASP A 6 -7.97 -44.05 47.91
CA ASP A 6 -9.15 -43.44 47.26
C ASP A 6 -9.00 -41.90 47.21
N MET A 7 -8.36 -41.26 48.17
CA MET A 7 -8.13 -39.82 48.21
C MET A 7 -7.01 -39.37 47.21
N GLU A 8 -5.96 -40.16 47.07
CA GLU A 8 -4.90 -39.89 46.07
C GLU A 8 -5.42 -40.03 44.64
N ASP A 9 -6.26 -41.01 44.34
CA ASP A 9 -6.88 -41.21 43.01
C ASP A 9 -7.85 -40.09 42.68
N GLU A 10 -8.61 -39.57 43.65
CA GLU A 10 -9.54 -38.44 43.44
C GLU A 10 -8.79 -37.13 43.15
N ILE A 11 -7.67 -36.85 43.85
CA ILE A 11 -6.81 -35.68 43.64
C ILE A 11 -6.14 -35.74 42.25
N ILE A 12 -5.70 -36.92 41.84
CA ILE A 12 -5.07 -37.13 40.52
C ILE A 12 -6.09 -36.91 39.37
N TYR A 13 -7.31 -37.39 39.56
CA TYR A 13 -8.39 -37.22 38.57
C TYR A 13 -8.80 -35.75 38.44
N GLU A 14 -8.95 -35.02 39.56
CA GLU A 14 -9.31 -33.61 39.55
C GLU A 14 -8.21 -32.74 38.88
N LYS A 15 -6.94 -33.01 39.18
CA LYS A 15 -5.79 -32.32 38.57
C LYS A 15 -5.68 -32.60 37.06
N LYS A 16 -5.96 -33.83 36.63
CA LYS A 16 -5.95 -34.21 35.21
C LYS A 16 -7.12 -33.56 34.44
N SER A 17 -8.30 -33.45 35.08
CA SER A 17 -9.46 -32.76 34.52
C SER A 17 -9.20 -31.26 34.34
N SER A 18 -8.62 -30.59 35.34
CA SER A 18 -8.26 -29.17 35.29
C SER A 18 -7.23 -28.86 34.17
N PHE A 19 -6.23 -29.72 34.01
CA PHE A 19 -5.22 -29.58 32.96
C PHE A 19 -5.81 -29.73 31.53
N THR A 20 -6.69 -30.71 31.35
CA THR A 20 -7.37 -30.91 30.03
C THR A 20 -8.28 -29.75 29.69
N VAL A 21 -9.01 -29.18 30.67
CA VAL A 21 -9.82 -27.97 30.46
C VAL A 21 -8.94 -26.77 30.08
N PHE A 22 -7.81 -26.59 30.76
CA PHE A 22 -6.86 -25.51 30.47
C PHE A 22 -6.28 -25.63 29.02
N VAL A 23 -5.84 -26.84 28.63
CA VAL A 23 -5.37 -27.10 27.26
C VAL A 23 -6.46 -26.84 26.23
N ALA A 24 -7.70 -27.31 26.49
CA ALA A 24 -8.83 -27.07 25.59
C ALA A 24 -9.14 -25.57 25.42
N LEU A 25 -9.00 -24.79 26.49
CA LEU A 25 -9.21 -23.33 26.46
C LEU A 25 -8.13 -22.64 25.62
N ILE A 26 -6.86 -23.00 25.80
CA ILE A 26 -5.74 -22.45 24.99
C ILE A 26 -5.93 -22.81 23.51
N THR A 27 -6.29 -24.04 23.21
CA THR A 27 -6.51 -24.45 21.80
C THR A 27 -7.70 -23.73 21.17
N ALA A 28 -8.80 -23.51 21.90
CA ALA A 28 -9.94 -22.75 21.41
C ALA A 28 -9.57 -21.29 21.14
N VAL A 29 -8.81 -20.65 22.03
CA VAL A 29 -8.32 -19.29 21.83
C VAL A 29 -7.37 -19.22 20.62
N ALA A 30 -6.45 -20.16 20.47
CA ALA A 30 -5.55 -20.20 19.32
C ALA A 30 -6.32 -20.40 18.00
N LEU A 31 -7.30 -21.28 17.96
CA LEU A 31 -8.16 -21.49 16.79
C LEU A 31 -8.99 -20.25 16.46
N PHE A 32 -9.50 -19.54 17.46
CA PHE A 32 -10.20 -18.28 17.29
C PHE A 32 -9.28 -17.24 16.63
N PHE A 33 -8.07 -17.03 17.13
CA PHE A 33 -7.12 -16.10 16.52
C PHE A 33 -6.74 -16.49 15.09
N LEU A 34 -6.51 -17.78 14.83
CA LEU A 34 -6.23 -18.26 13.48
C LEU A 34 -7.40 -18.02 12.52
N SER A 35 -8.64 -18.24 12.99
CA SER A 35 -9.83 -17.99 12.18
C SER A 35 -10.02 -16.51 11.86
N VAL A 36 -9.75 -15.62 12.81
CA VAL A 36 -9.77 -14.16 12.59
C VAL A 36 -8.70 -13.75 11.58
N GLN A 37 -7.48 -14.27 11.70
CA GLN A 37 -6.39 -14.00 10.75
C GLN A 37 -6.74 -14.49 9.34
N ALA A 38 -7.28 -15.70 9.22
CA ALA A 38 -7.72 -16.27 7.95
C ALA A 38 -8.86 -15.44 7.34
N TYR A 39 -9.82 -15.02 8.14
CA TYR A 39 -10.91 -14.15 7.70
C TYR A 39 -10.39 -12.81 7.17
N LEU A 40 -9.50 -12.12 7.91
CA LEU A 40 -8.92 -10.85 7.48
C LEU A 40 -8.09 -11.00 6.18
N TYR A 41 -7.35 -12.11 6.04
CA TYR A 41 -6.59 -12.42 4.84
C TYR A 41 -7.50 -12.65 3.61
N LEU A 42 -8.63 -13.34 3.80
CA LEU A 42 -9.58 -13.61 2.72
C LEU A 42 -10.37 -12.37 2.30
N MET A 43 -10.69 -11.49 3.26
CA MET A 43 -11.45 -10.25 3.00
C MET A 43 -10.60 -9.15 2.38
N HIS A 44 -9.29 -9.10 2.71
CA HIS A 44 -8.37 -8.10 2.19
C HIS A 44 -7.05 -8.73 1.74
N PRO A 45 -7.07 -9.41 0.57
CA PRO A 45 -5.90 -10.11 0.08
C PRO A 45 -4.71 -9.14 -0.09
N GLN A 46 -3.54 -9.63 0.28
CA GLN A 46 -2.31 -8.89 0.06
C GLN A 46 -1.79 -9.15 -1.36
N PRO A 47 -1.12 -8.17 -2.00
CA PRO A 47 -0.44 -8.40 -3.25
C PRO A 47 0.68 -9.43 -3.05
N VAL A 48 0.80 -10.30 -4.09
CA VAL A 48 1.83 -11.36 -4.11
C VAL A 48 2.77 -11.14 -5.24
N ASP A 49 3.85 -10.94 -5.38
CA ASP A 49 4.69 -10.81 -6.60
C ASP A 49 4.50 -9.46 -7.33
N VAL A 50 4.74 -8.37 -6.60
CA VAL A 50 4.78 -7.03 -7.19
C VAL A 50 5.98 -6.94 -8.15
N PRO A 51 5.77 -6.57 -9.43
CA PRO A 51 6.85 -6.54 -10.42
C PRO A 51 7.89 -5.48 -10.07
N SER A 52 9.13 -5.71 -10.49
CA SER A 52 10.20 -4.74 -10.37
C SER A 52 10.07 -3.61 -11.40
N LEU A 53 10.76 -2.49 -11.16
CA LEU A 53 10.86 -1.39 -12.12
C LEU A 53 11.43 -1.86 -13.48
N ALA A 54 12.39 -2.76 -13.47
CA ALA A 54 12.98 -3.32 -14.69
C ALA A 54 11.98 -4.16 -15.51
N GLU A 55 11.05 -4.86 -14.84
CA GLU A 55 9.97 -5.58 -15.53
C GLU A 55 8.94 -4.62 -16.16
N VAL A 56 8.56 -3.57 -15.42
CA VAL A 56 7.66 -2.53 -15.92
C VAL A 56 8.31 -1.75 -17.07
N GLY A 57 9.59 -1.41 -16.97
CA GLY A 57 10.34 -0.70 -18.01
C GLY A 57 10.34 -1.41 -19.36
N ARG A 58 10.43 -2.74 -19.37
CA ARG A 58 10.35 -3.54 -20.61
C ARG A 58 9.02 -3.42 -21.36
N LEU A 59 7.92 -3.10 -20.67
CA LEU A 59 6.62 -2.89 -21.30
C LEU A 59 6.55 -1.59 -22.11
N LEU A 60 7.36 -0.61 -21.75
CA LEU A 60 7.35 0.73 -22.30
C LEU A 60 8.66 1.12 -22.98
N GLU A 61 9.51 0.15 -23.31
CA GLU A 61 10.86 0.42 -23.83
C GLU A 61 10.84 1.46 -24.97
N ALA A 62 9.96 1.29 -25.95
CA ALA A 62 9.83 2.23 -27.08
C ALA A 62 9.31 3.63 -26.68
N GLU A 63 8.50 3.73 -25.63
CA GLU A 63 7.99 5.01 -25.11
C GLU A 63 9.01 5.71 -24.23
N LEU A 64 9.77 4.95 -23.44
CA LEU A 64 10.81 5.47 -22.54
C LEU A 64 12.04 6.00 -23.28
N GLU A 65 12.22 5.66 -24.56
CA GLU A 65 13.28 6.23 -25.39
C GLU A 65 12.97 7.66 -25.87
N LYS A 66 11.69 8.08 -25.88
CA LYS A 66 11.29 9.42 -26.30
C LYS A 66 11.68 10.46 -25.24
N PRO A 67 12.00 11.70 -25.66
CA PRO A 67 12.19 12.79 -24.72
C PRO A 67 10.83 13.16 -24.08
N PHE A 68 10.82 13.30 -22.75
CA PHE A 68 9.63 13.73 -22.03
C PHE A 68 9.65 15.23 -21.79
N SER A 69 8.48 15.85 -21.82
CA SER A 69 8.32 17.26 -21.46
C SER A 69 8.39 17.42 -19.95
N SER A 70 9.05 18.45 -19.47
CA SER A 70 8.92 18.90 -18.08
C SER A 70 7.64 19.73 -17.92
N TYR A 71 7.07 19.70 -16.74
CA TYR A 71 5.84 20.40 -16.38
C TYR A 71 6.12 21.32 -15.19
N ARG A 72 5.23 22.28 -14.96
CA ARG A 72 5.23 23.06 -13.71
C ARG A 72 4.38 22.37 -12.66
N SER A 73 4.65 22.61 -11.40
CA SER A 73 3.89 22.03 -10.28
C SER A 73 2.37 22.29 -10.35
N ASN A 74 1.93 23.34 -11.02
CA ASN A 74 0.51 23.63 -11.22
C ASN A 74 -0.12 22.87 -12.41
N GLU A 75 0.64 22.12 -13.18
CA GLU A 75 0.18 21.38 -14.38
C GLU A 75 -0.12 19.89 -14.13
N VAL A 76 -0.28 19.46 -12.86
CA VAL A 76 -0.54 18.07 -12.47
C VAL A 76 -1.63 17.39 -13.31
N LYS A 77 -2.78 18.07 -13.51
CA LYS A 77 -3.89 17.48 -14.30
C LYS A 77 -3.50 17.23 -15.74
N LYS A 78 -2.69 18.11 -16.32
CA LYS A 78 -2.20 17.99 -17.68
C LYS A 78 -1.23 16.82 -17.80
N VAL A 79 -0.25 16.71 -16.92
CA VAL A 79 0.72 15.61 -16.97
C VAL A 79 0.04 14.25 -16.83
N ILE A 80 -0.95 14.13 -15.93
CA ILE A 80 -1.72 12.90 -15.76
C ILE A 80 -2.54 12.58 -17.02
N ALA A 81 -3.13 13.58 -17.67
CA ALA A 81 -3.88 13.38 -18.91
C ALA A 81 -2.96 12.97 -20.06
N ASP A 82 -1.83 13.65 -20.24
CA ASP A 82 -0.87 13.41 -21.33
C ASP A 82 -0.20 12.02 -21.23
N THR A 83 -0.10 11.45 -20.02
CA THR A 83 0.53 10.13 -19.78
C THR A 83 -0.46 9.00 -19.54
N HIS A 84 -1.76 9.28 -19.61
CA HIS A 84 -2.83 8.38 -19.15
C HIS A 84 -2.73 6.96 -19.75
N ASP A 85 -2.56 6.83 -21.06
CA ASP A 85 -2.61 5.52 -21.72
C ASP A 85 -1.42 4.63 -21.31
N ASN A 86 -0.23 5.19 -21.21
CA ASN A 86 0.97 4.48 -20.80
C ASN A 86 0.89 4.10 -19.31
N ILE A 87 0.47 5.03 -18.47
CA ILE A 87 0.27 4.77 -17.04
C ILE A 87 -0.82 3.73 -16.81
N LYS A 88 -1.89 3.72 -17.61
CA LYS A 88 -2.94 2.70 -17.56
C LYS A 88 -2.42 1.30 -17.89
N GLN A 89 -1.56 1.18 -18.88
CA GLN A 89 -0.92 -0.10 -19.23
C GLN A 89 -0.08 -0.62 -18.04
N ILE A 90 0.71 0.25 -17.44
CA ILE A 90 1.55 -0.08 -16.26
C ILE A 90 0.69 -0.47 -15.06
N ALA A 91 -0.28 0.36 -14.70
CA ALA A 91 -1.15 0.12 -13.56
C ALA A 91 -1.89 -1.21 -13.68
N ASN A 92 -2.43 -1.50 -14.88
CA ASN A 92 -3.09 -2.78 -15.15
C ASN A 92 -2.12 -3.97 -15.06
N TYR A 93 -0.89 -3.83 -15.54
CA TYR A 93 0.12 -4.88 -15.44
C TYR A 93 0.48 -5.17 -13.99
N ILE A 94 0.79 -4.13 -13.20
CA ILE A 94 1.11 -4.27 -11.77
C ILE A 94 -0.07 -4.94 -11.03
N ALA A 95 -1.29 -4.44 -11.24
CA ALA A 95 -2.48 -4.95 -10.59
C ALA A 95 -2.76 -6.43 -10.95
N ALA A 96 -2.69 -6.78 -12.23
CA ALA A 96 -2.96 -8.14 -12.70
C ALA A 96 -1.88 -9.14 -12.27
N ARG A 97 -0.62 -8.71 -12.23
CA ARG A 97 0.52 -9.54 -11.81
C ARG A 97 0.50 -9.82 -10.32
N SER A 98 0.12 -8.82 -9.51
CA SER A 98 0.22 -8.87 -8.06
C SER A 98 -1.04 -9.40 -7.38
N CYS A 99 -2.22 -9.32 -8.01
CA CYS A 99 -3.49 -9.64 -7.38
C CYS A 99 -4.24 -10.74 -8.14
N ARG A 100 -4.47 -11.87 -7.46
CA ARG A 100 -5.16 -13.04 -8.04
C ARG A 100 -6.65 -12.80 -8.36
N LYS A 101 -7.26 -11.78 -7.75
CA LYS A 101 -8.66 -11.39 -7.94
C LYS A 101 -8.70 -9.90 -8.26
N ALA A 102 -9.76 -9.46 -8.90
CA ALA A 102 -10.04 -8.04 -9.15
C ALA A 102 -10.46 -7.32 -7.84
N ASP A 103 -9.61 -7.41 -6.82
CA ASP A 103 -9.80 -6.77 -5.52
C ASP A 103 -9.10 -5.41 -5.51
N ARG A 104 -9.88 -4.34 -5.39
CA ARG A 104 -9.38 -2.96 -5.47
C ARG A 104 -8.39 -2.62 -4.36
N VAL A 105 -8.56 -3.20 -3.17
CA VAL A 105 -7.64 -2.96 -2.05
C VAL A 105 -6.30 -3.63 -2.33
N CYS A 106 -6.30 -4.87 -2.82
CA CYS A 106 -5.09 -5.55 -3.25
C CYS A 106 -4.37 -4.76 -4.35
N GLN A 107 -5.12 -4.33 -5.38
CA GLN A 107 -4.56 -3.57 -6.51
C GLN A 107 -3.93 -2.25 -6.05
N SER A 108 -4.62 -1.47 -5.22
CA SER A 108 -4.09 -0.22 -4.67
C SER A 108 -2.85 -0.46 -3.80
N LYS A 109 -2.85 -1.51 -2.96
CA LYS A 109 -1.65 -1.90 -2.20
C LYS A 109 -0.48 -2.28 -3.10
N ALA A 110 -0.74 -2.96 -4.22
CA ALA A 110 0.30 -3.33 -5.18
C ALA A 110 0.94 -2.10 -5.82
N LEU A 111 0.13 -1.12 -6.25
CA LEU A 111 0.61 0.15 -6.80
C LEU A 111 1.42 0.94 -5.76
N TYR A 112 0.93 1.02 -4.53
CA TYR A 112 1.63 1.65 -3.42
C TYR A 112 2.98 0.98 -3.14
N GLN A 113 3.01 -0.35 -3.04
CA GLN A 113 4.25 -1.09 -2.79
C GLN A 113 5.24 -0.94 -3.94
N PHE A 114 4.76 -0.93 -5.19
CA PHE A 114 5.60 -0.70 -6.35
C PHE A 114 6.30 0.66 -6.25
N VAL A 115 5.56 1.76 -6.11
CA VAL A 115 6.16 3.10 -6.04
C VAL A 115 7.10 3.22 -4.83
N ARG A 116 6.65 2.78 -3.64
CA ARG A 116 7.46 2.85 -2.42
C ARG A 116 8.77 2.07 -2.50
N ASN A 117 8.76 0.88 -3.11
CA ASN A 117 9.91 -0.03 -3.09
C ASN A 117 10.85 0.17 -4.27
N GLU A 118 10.29 0.48 -5.45
CA GLU A 118 11.03 0.53 -6.71
C GLU A 118 11.51 1.94 -7.08
N ILE A 119 10.85 3.00 -6.57
CA ILE A 119 11.29 4.37 -6.81
C ILE A 119 12.13 4.85 -5.63
N SER A 120 13.33 5.33 -5.93
CA SER A 120 14.24 5.92 -4.95
C SER A 120 13.89 7.38 -4.72
N TYR A 121 13.83 7.79 -3.44
CA TYR A 121 13.68 9.21 -3.13
C TYR A 121 14.95 9.99 -3.47
N VAL A 122 14.85 10.98 -4.34
CA VAL A 122 15.91 11.89 -4.73
C VAL A 122 15.36 13.31 -4.60
N PRO A 123 15.85 14.10 -3.63
CA PRO A 123 15.37 15.47 -3.46
C PRO A 123 15.82 16.34 -4.63
N ASP A 124 14.95 17.24 -5.07
CA ASP A 124 15.31 18.25 -6.06
C ASP A 124 16.39 19.20 -5.55
N GLU A 125 17.26 19.65 -6.46
CA GLU A 125 18.14 20.77 -6.17
C GLU A 125 17.30 22.03 -5.94
N SER A 126 17.53 22.70 -4.81
CA SER A 126 16.80 23.89 -4.37
C SER A 126 16.60 24.89 -5.52
N PHE A 127 15.37 25.35 -5.74
CA PHE A 127 14.90 26.38 -6.70
C PHE A 127 14.31 25.93 -8.04
N HIS A 128 14.11 24.64 -8.30
CA HIS A 128 13.38 24.23 -9.49
C HIS A 128 12.01 23.65 -9.08
N ASP A 129 10.97 24.45 -9.23
CA ASP A 129 9.55 24.04 -9.09
C ASP A 129 9.12 23.34 -10.39
N GLN A 130 9.71 22.17 -10.67
CA GLN A 130 9.47 21.37 -11.86
C GLN A 130 8.87 20.03 -11.47
N LEU A 131 7.71 19.74 -12.03
CA LEU A 131 7.07 18.46 -11.92
C LEU A 131 7.61 17.51 -13.00
N GLU A 132 8.16 16.40 -12.61
CA GLU A 132 8.60 15.38 -13.54
C GLU A 132 7.40 14.60 -14.15
N ASN A 133 7.58 14.23 -15.41
CA ASN A 133 6.64 13.34 -16.05
C ASN A 133 6.69 11.95 -15.37
N PRO A 134 5.55 11.33 -15.00
CA PRO A 134 5.52 9.97 -14.44
C PRO A 134 6.31 8.93 -15.23
N LEU A 135 6.40 9.06 -16.56
CA LEU A 135 7.22 8.18 -17.37
C LEU A 135 8.72 8.44 -17.22
N THR A 136 9.12 9.70 -16.92
CA THR A 136 10.52 10.01 -16.55
C THR A 136 10.88 9.34 -15.24
N VAL A 137 10.01 9.45 -14.23
CA VAL A 137 10.19 8.77 -12.94
C VAL A 137 10.37 7.26 -13.12
N LEU A 138 9.54 6.64 -13.94
CA LEU A 138 9.65 5.20 -14.26
C LEU A 138 10.91 4.83 -15.03
N LYS A 139 11.44 5.76 -15.84
CA LYS A 139 12.69 5.57 -16.60
C LYS A 139 13.91 5.71 -15.73
N THR A 140 13.94 6.72 -14.87
CA THR A 140 15.10 7.06 -14.02
C THR A 140 15.14 6.22 -12.75
N GLY A 141 13.98 5.84 -12.22
CA GLY A 141 13.84 5.17 -10.94
C GLY A 141 14.07 6.07 -9.72
N GLY A 142 14.18 7.38 -9.94
CA GLY A 142 14.35 8.39 -8.89
C GLY A 142 13.32 9.50 -9.01
N ALA A 143 12.88 10.07 -7.87
CA ALA A 143 11.90 11.13 -7.82
C ALA A 143 11.88 11.82 -6.45
N ASP A 144 11.40 13.04 -6.38
CA ASP A 144 11.09 13.71 -5.12
C ASP A 144 9.71 13.33 -4.56
N CYS A 145 9.25 13.99 -3.50
CA CYS A 145 7.97 13.66 -2.87
C CYS A 145 6.76 14.01 -3.75
N GLU A 146 6.81 15.12 -4.49
CA GLU A 146 5.73 15.56 -5.36
C GLU A 146 5.57 14.62 -6.55
N ASP A 147 6.67 14.24 -7.19
CA ASP A 147 6.70 13.35 -8.34
C ASP A 147 6.26 11.92 -7.99
N MET A 148 6.72 11.39 -6.84
CA MET A 148 6.23 10.10 -6.33
C MET A 148 4.74 10.13 -6.04
N ALA A 149 4.24 11.23 -5.47
CA ALA A 149 2.82 11.40 -5.20
C ALA A 149 1.99 11.47 -6.49
N VAL A 150 2.47 12.20 -7.50
CA VAL A 150 1.82 12.32 -8.82
C VAL A 150 1.82 10.99 -9.55
N LEU A 151 2.94 10.27 -9.61
CA LEU A 151 3.00 8.93 -10.19
C LEU A 151 1.99 7.98 -9.53
N LEU A 152 1.98 7.93 -8.21
CA LEU A 152 1.08 7.05 -7.46
C LEU A 152 -0.39 7.42 -7.68
N ALA A 153 -0.73 8.71 -7.65
CA ALA A 153 -2.08 9.19 -7.92
C ALA A 153 -2.53 8.89 -9.37
N ALA A 154 -1.63 9.01 -10.35
CA ALA A 154 -1.90 8.64 -11.74
C ALA A 154 -2.16 7.14 -11.90
N LEU A 155 -1.38 6.28 -11.25
CA LEU A 155 -1.58 4.83 -11.25
C LEU A 155 -2.93 4.44 -10.62
N GLU A 156 -3.30 5.06 -9.49
CA GLU A 156 -4.59 4.84 -8.83
C GLU A 156 -5.79 5.24 -9.70
N LYS A 157 -5.70 6.40 -10.35
CA LYS A 157 -6.73 6.82 -11.33
C LYS A 157 -6.85 5.87 -12.50
N ALA A 158 -5.73 5.36 -12.99
CA ALA A 158 -5.69 4.47 -14.13
C ALA A 158 -6.42 3.14 -13.89
N ILE A 159 -6.46 2.65 -12.65
CA ILE A 159 -7.27 1.48 -12.25
C ILE A 159 -8.71 1.84 -11.83
N GLY A 160 -9.11 3.11 -11.96
CA GLY A 160 -10.47 3.58 -11.72
C GLY A 160 -10.77 3.99 -10.26
N ASN A 161 -9.76 4.18 -9.43
CA ASN A 161 -9.92 4.76 -8.11
C ASN A 161 -10.00 6.29 -8.19
N LYS A 162 -10.60 6.95 -7.19
CA LYS A 162 -10.46 8.39 -7.01
C LYS A 162 -9.17 8.66 -6.26
N ALA A 163 -8.36 9.56 -6.77
CA ALA A 163 -7.11 9.95 -6.14
C ALA A 163 -7.00 11.47 -6.05
N ARG A 164 -6.23 11.95 -5.10
CA ARG A 164 -5.87 13.37 -4.94
C ARG A 164 -4.47 13.50 -4.37
N LEU A 165 -3.88 14.67 -4.53
CA LEU A 165 -2.64 15.04 -3.87
C LEU A 165 -2.94 15.77 -2.57
N VAL A 166 -2.05 15.62 -1.61
CA VAL A 166 -2.06 16.35 -0.35
C VAL A 166 -0.72 17.03 -0.17
N PHE A 167 -0.77 18.34 -0.02
CA PHE A 167 0.40 19.15 0.26
C PHE A 167 0.43 19.54 1.74
N VAL A 168 1.59 19.46 2.33
CA VAL A 168 1.91 19.98 3.66
C VAL A 168 3.20 20.80 3.56
N PRO A 169 3.55 21.64 4.53
CA PRO A 169 4.79 22.39 4.48
C PRO A 169 6.01 21.50 4.21
N GLY A 170 6.65 21.69 3.05
CA GLY A 170 7.85 20.97 2.64
C GLY A 170 7.65 19.49 2.26
N HIS A 171 6.40 19.04 2.01
CA HIS A 171 6.15 17.67 1.61
C HIS A 171 4.82 17.48 0.85
N ALA A 172 4.78 16.45 -0.01
CA ALA A 172 3.59 16.02 -0.72
C ALA A 172 3.42 14.50 -0.67
N TYR A 173 2.16 14.04 -0.65
CA TYR A 173 1.81 12.63 -0.75
C TYR A 173 0.46 12.44 -1.45
N ALA A 174 0.14 11.21 -1.86
CA ALA A 174 -1.14 10.90 -2.48
C ALA A 174 -2.18 10.41 -1.47
N GLN A 175 -3.45 10.58 -1.81
CA GLN A 175 -4.57 9.90 -1.16
C GLN A 175 -5.44 9.21 -2.19
N VAL A 176 -5.98 8.05 -1.82
CA VAL A 176 -6.92 7.29 -2.63
C VAL A 176 -8.23 7.06 -1.89
N SER A 177 -9.34 7.08 -2.62
CA SER A 177 -10.65 6.65 -2.11
C SER A 177 -10.99 5.30 -2.72
N ILE A 178 -11.00 4.28 -1.87
CA ILE A 178 -11.39 2.92 -2.23
C ILE A 178 -12.73 2.64 -1.56
N PRO A 179 -13.81 2.48 -2.35
CA PRO A 179 -15.11 2.12 -1.80
C PRO A 179 -14.99 0.83 -0.97
N ASP A 180 -15.72 0.75 0.12
CA ASP A 180 -15.84 -0.43 0.98
C ASP A 180 -14.60 -0.83 1.79
N TYR A 181 -13.53 -0.01 1.80
CA TYR A 181 -12.37 -0.26 2.63
C TYR A 181 -12.45 0.48 3.97
N ARG A 182 -12.64 -0.27 5.08
CA ARG A 182 -12.64 0.20 6.48
C ARG A 182 -13.54 1.42 6.78
N GLY A 183 -14.49 1.74 5.90
CA GLY A 183 -15.35 2.91 6.05
C GLY A 183 -14.65 4.26 5.88
N GLU A 184 -13.36 4.28 5.58
CA GLU A 184 -12.61 5.51 5.34
C GLU A 184 -12.86 6.01 3.93
N LYS A 185 -13.12 7.32 3.80
CA LYS A 185 -13.33 7.95 2.50
C LYS A 185 -12.01 8.13 1.74
N TRP A 186 -10.92 8.43 2.44
CA TRP A 186 -9.59 8.69 1.88
C TRP A 186 -8.51 7.98 2.69
N LEU A 187 -7.67 7.22 2.01
CA LEU A 187 -6.50 6.53 2.56
C LEU A 187 -5.23 7.24 2.15
N ASN A 188 -4.29 7.37 3.06
CA ASN A 188 -3.00 7.97 2.78
C ASN A 188 -2.10 6.98 2.03
N LEU A 189 -1.38 7.48 1.04
CA LEU A 189 -0.40 6.74 0.27
C LEU A 189 0.94 7.50 0.31
N GLU A 190 1.69 7.26 1.39
CA GLU A 190 2.97 7.90 1.66
C GLU A 190 4.13 7.04 1.15
N ALA A 191 4.51 7.25 -0.11
CA ALA A 191 5.49 6.40 -0.78
C ALA A 191 6.96 6.73 -0.43
N THR A 192 7.25 7.93 0.10
CA THR A 192 8.61 8.30 0.51
C THR A 192 9.02 7.67 1.84
N CYS A 193 8.04 7.29 2.66
CA CYS A 193 8.25 6.62 3.94
C CYS A 193 8.43 5.12 3.75
N LYS A 194 9.67 4.63 3.79
CA LYS A 194 9.97 3.20 3.56
C LYS A 194 9.39 2.27 4.65
N ASP A 195 9.23 2.77 5.87
CA ASP A 195 8.71 2.00 7.01
C ASP A 195 7.18 2.10 7.17
N CYS A 196 6.52 3.05 6.47
CA CYS A 196 5.08 3.23 6.56
C CYS A 196 4.31 2.10 5.86
N GLN A 197 3.23 1.66 6.50
CA GLN A 197 2.30 0.71 5.89
C GLN A 197 1.28 1.45 5.02
N PHE A 198 0.57 0.71 4.18
CA PHE A 198 -0.54 1.23 3.39
C PHE A 198 -1.60 1.88 4.29
N GLY A 199 -1.87 3.16 4.06
CA GLY A 199 -2.79 3.98 4.86
C GLY A 199 -2.12 4.79 5.99
N GLU A 200 -0.86 4.54 6.30
CA GLU A 200 -0.13 5.23 7.38
C GLU A 200 0.53 6.52 6.92
N LEU A 201 0.70 7.44 7.86
CA LEU A 201 1.52 8.64 7.73
C LEU A 201 2.49 8.74 8.91
N PRO A 202 3.70 9.25 8.71
CA PRO A 202 4.58 9.65 9.80
C PRO A 202 3.90 10.69 10.70
N ASN A 203 4.12 10.62 12.01
CA ASN A 203 3.46 11.51 12.99
C ASN A 203 3.71 13.01 12.70
N ASN A 204 4.92 13.35 12.28
CA ASN A 204 5.30 14.72 11.94
C ASN A 204 4.53 15.28 10.72
N ILE A 205 4.06 14.42 9.81
CA ILE A 205 3.23 14.79 8.65
C ILE A 205 1.75 14.78 9.04
N ALA A 206 1.34 13.79 9.84
CA ALA A 206 -0.06 13.62 10.23
C ALA A 206 -0.66 14.86 10.92
N ILE A 207 0.11 15.56 11.72
CA ILE A 207 -0.31 16.74 12.51
C ILE A 207 -0.26 18.08 11.74
N GLN A 208 0.31 18.11 10.53
CA GLN A 208 0.47 19.34 9.76
C GLN A 208 -0.85 19.77 9.11
N LYS A 209 -0.96 21.09 8.80
CA LYS A 209 -2.04 21.63 7.97
C LYS A 209 -1.94 21.05 6.57
N LYS A 210 -3.06 20.60 6.01
CA LYS A 210 -3.14 19.94 4.72
C LYS A 210 -3.90 20.80 3.71
N ASP A 211 -3.32 20.92 2.53
CA ASP A 211 -3.98 21.48 1.36
C ASP A 211 -4.23 20.34 0.36
N TYR A 212 -5.47 20.23 -0.15
CA TYR A 212 -5.90 19.11 -1.00
C TYR A 212 -6.06 19.55 -2.45
N TYR A 213 -5.49 18.77 -3.36
CA TYR A 213 -5.58 19.01 -4.80
C TYR A 213 -6.26 17.82 -5.48
N GLU A 214 -7.50 18.03 -5.95
CA GLU A 214 -8.28 17.01 -6.66
C GLU A 214 -7.81 16.89 -8.12
N ILE A 215 -7.51 15.67 -8.58
CA ILE A 215 -6.95 15.36 -9.90
C ILE A 215 -7.93 14.60 -10.78
#